data_3ed144e2b717be04b918ba2877a56453
#
_entry.id   3ed144e2b717be04b918ba2877a56453
#
_cell.length_a   1.000
_cell.length_b   1.000
_cell.length_c   1.000
_cell.angle_alpha   90.00
_cell.angle_beta   90.00
_cell.angle_gamma   90.00
#
_symmetry.space_group_name_H-M   'P 1'
#
loop_
_entity.id
_entity.type
_entity.pdbx_description
1 polymer ?
#
loop_
_entity_poly.entity_id
_entity_poly.type
_entity_poly.pdbx_seq_one_letter_code
_entity_poly.pdbx_strand_id
1 'polypeptide(L)'
;DLELQQKTYEILEQNIKEILLENLINAKTFDKTAVRDAVEIKIPVYDVYIALMNNGLIDTAHFQEDEAADTEKKVYEIFLSGKERVLQELQNLLNDPQKKYKDLNKEMQEYCDYIIDGLDMLNEDDTGKSSDVREQWQEGSLSVKEYLEKMAEAGMIDLEKVNGEERYLTGEEVQEMVTDHIMRELRHSSAFDELVYKYLIRKDEIRPEQVCMILYEQGTLERQDGDFEQWQQGMISTYELVTRKIENLEIRPADLALDPCSGSAVVTDVKTGEVLACVSYPGYDNNRLANQMDTEYYYKIHSNDALPLYNRATQQLSAPGSTFKPVTVIAGMEEGVISSETSVICDGTFDKVSPPLKCWNHTGHGNVSNAAGALRHSCNDYLCEISYRLGMQEDGAYSDEQALTYIQDYAKLFDLDKKSGIELPESSPQITDRYAIPSAIGQGTNNFSTVQLARYATTLANRGSSFRLSLISKIDGVKKEPEIESTVELPPGVWDTVQTGMEWYIQNTGIFEGFPLPAAGKSGTAQ
;
A
#
# COMPACT_ATOMS: atom_id res chain seq x y z
N ASP A 1 -10.46 16.85 -18.06
CA ASP A 1 -11.48 17.76 -17.49
C ASP A 1 -11.02 18.19 -16.09
N LEU A 2 -10.69 19.48 -15.91
CA LEU A 2 -10.10 19.99 -14.67
C LEU A 2 -11.06 19.89 -13.48
N GLU A 3 -12.33 20.23 -13.69
CA GLU A 3 -13.35 20.17 -12.61
C GLU A 3 -13.55 18.73 -12.13
N LEU A 4 -13.65 17.80 -13.09
CA LEU A 4 -13.77 16.38 -12.77
C LEU A 4 -12.50 15.85 -12.06
N GLN A 5 -11.32 16.26 -12.51
CA GLN A 5 -10.04 15.91 -11.87
C GLN A 5 -10.01 16.35 -10.40
N GLN A 6 -10.37 17.61 -10.13
CA GLN A 6 -10.39 18.17 -8.78
C GLN A 6 -11.43 17.48 -7.90
N LYS A 7 -12.63 17.29 -8.43
CA LYS A 7 -13.72 16.64 -7.67
C LYS A 7 -13.42 15.17 -7.36
N THR A 8 -12.79 14.46 -8.30
CA THR A 8 -12.36 13.09 -8.08
C THR A 8 -11.29 13.00 -6.99
N TYR A 9 -10.35 13.97 -6.97
CA TYR A 9 -9.34 14.06 -5.91
C TYR A 9 -9.99 14.29 -4.53
N GLU A 10 -10.89 15.27 -4.42
CA GLU A 10 -11.61 15.56 -3.18
C GLU A 10 -12.40 14.36 -2.66
N ILE A 11 -13.13 13.66 -3.56
CA ILE A 11 -13.89 12.46 -3.19
C ILE A 11 -12.96 11.34 -2.70
N LEU A 12 -11.83 11.14 -3.37
CA LEU A 12 -10.85 10.12 -2.98
C LEU A 12 -10.26 10.43 -1.60
N GLU A 13 -9.86 11.67 -1.34
CA GLU A 13 -9.36 12.14 -0.05
C GLU A 13 -10.40 11.95 1.07
N GLN A 14 -11.66 12.31 0.81
CA GLN A 14 -12.76 12.10 1.76
C GLN A 14 -12.96 10.63 2.10
N ASN A 15 -12.96 9.74 1.11
CA ASN A 15 -13.10 8.31 1.34
C ASN A 15 -11.94 7.73 2.15
N ILE A 16 -10.70 8.13 1.85
CA ILE A 16 -9.52 7.67 2.60
C ILE A 16 -9.61 8.17 4.06
N LYS A 17 -10.02 9.42 4.27
CA LYS A 17 -10.26 9.98 5.60
C LYS A 17 -11.31 9.18 6.38
N GLU A 18 -12.42 8.83 5.75
CA GLU A 18 -13.49 8.03 6.37
C GLU A 18 -12.97 6.65 6.78
N ILE A 19 -12.22 5.97 5.91
CA ILE A 19 -11.61 4.67 6.24
C ILE A 19 -10.63 4.81 7.42
N LEU A 20 -9.82 5.87 7.45
CA LEU A 20 -8.92 6.14 8.58
C LEU A 20 -9.70 6.30 9.89
N LEU A 21 -10.76 7.12 9.90
CA LEU A 21 -11.58 7.39 11.08
C LEU A 21 -12.35 6.15 11.58
N GLU A 22 -12.89 5.32 10.69
CA GLU A 22 -13.57 4.06 11.02
C GLU A 22 -12.64 3.05 11.71
N ASN A 23 -11.35 3.14 11.40
CA ASN A 23 -10.34 2.24 11.97
C ASN A 23 -9.56 2.84 13.14
N LEU A 24 -9.71 4.15 13.42
CA LEU A 24 -9.04 4.83 14.50
C LEU A 24 -9.61 4.42 15.86
N ILE A 25 -8.74 4.00 16.77
CA ILE A 25 -9.11 3.63 18.14
C ILE A 25 -8.28 4.38 19.18
N ASN A 26 -8.90 4.67 20.34
CA ASN A 26 -8.21 5.28 21.48
C ASN A 26 -7.38 4.22 22.23
N ALA A 27 -6.25 3.85 21.65
CA ALA A 27 -5.33 2.84 22.23
C ALA A 27 -3.87 3.24 21.96
N LYS A 28 -2.93 2.66 22.72
CA LYS A 28 -1.49 2.85 22.52
C LYS A 28 -0.92 1.97 21.43
N THR A 29 -1.42 0.76 21.31
CA THR A 29 -0.95 -0.26 20.37
C THR A 29 -2.11 -1.13 19.93
N PHE A 30 -1.96 -1.76 18.79
CA PHE A 30 -2.85 -2.78 18.27
C PHE A 30 -2.04 -3.99 17.81
N ASP A 31 -2.43 -5.18 18.21
CA ASP A 31 -1.76 -6.41 17.80
C ASP A 31 -2.35 -6.89 16.46
N LYS A 32 -1.68 -6.58 15.37
CA LYS A 32 -2.08 -6.97 14.01
C LYS A 32 -2.05 -8.49 13.81
N THR A 33 -1.29 -9.23 14.63
CA THR A 33 -1.18 -10.70 14.51
C THR A 33 -2.35 -11.43 15.17
N ALA A 34 -3.11 -10.73 16.01
CA ALA A 34 -4.29 -11.29 16.69
C ALA A 34 -5.54 -11.37 15.79
N VAL A 35 -5.53 -10.69 14.64
CA VAL A 35 -6.65 -10.67 13.69
C VAL A 35 -6.33 -11.49 12.45
N ARG A 36 -7.38 -12.04 11.82
CA ARG A 36 -7.22 -12.90 10.64
C ARG A 36 -7.54 -12.20 9.33
N ASP A 37 -8.35 -11.15 9.40
CA ASP A 37 -8.79 -10.39 8.24
C ASP A 37 -8.18 -8.97 8.31
N ALA A 38 -7.63 -8.49 7.21
CA ALA A 38 -7.04 -7.16 7.13
C ALA A 38 -8.06 -6.04 7.45
N VAL A 39 -9.34 -6.27 7.21
CA VAL A 39 -10.41 -5.30 7.56
C VAL A 39 -10.62 -5.13 9.07
N GLU A 40 -10.12 -6.07 9.89
CA GLU A 40 -10.19 -5.98 11.34
C GLU A 40 -9.03 -5.19 11.95
N ILE A 41 -8.04 -4.82 11.15
CA ILE A 41 -6.87 -4.05 11.60
C ILE A 41 -7.32 -2.65 12.01
N LYS A 42 -6.97 -2.26 13.24
CA LYS A 42 -7.25 -0.92 13.79
C LYS A 42 -5.98 -0.08 13.89
N ILE A 43 -6.17 1.23 13.87
CA ILE A 43 -5.13 2.24 13.95
C ILE A 43 -5.17 2.83 15.36
N PRO A 44 -4.18 2.57 16.21
CA PRO A 44 -4.08 3.22 17.51
C PRO A 44 -3.84 4.72 17.35
N VAL A 45 -4.50 5.55 18.14
CA VAL A 45 -4.28 7.01 18.10
C VAL A 45 -2.83 7.40 18.43
N TYR A 46 -2.10 6.58 19.16
CA TYR A 46 -0.66 6.79 19.39
C TYR A 46 0.17 6.72 18.12
N ASP A 47 -0.25 5.93 17.13
CA ASP A 47 0.41 5.92 15.82
C ASP A 47 0.17 7.25 15.10
N VAL A 48 -0.98 7.92 15.32
CA VAL A 48 -1.23 9.28 14.81
C VAL A 48 -0.29 10.29 15.49
N TYR A 49 -0.16 10.28 16.82
CA TYR A 49 0.76 11.19 17.52
C TYR A 49 2.21 11.01 17.07
N ILE A 50 2.63 9.78 16.84
CA ILE A 50 3.96 9.46 16.29
C ILE A 50 4.11 10.00 14.87
N ALA A 51 3.11 9.79 14.02
CA ALA A 51 3.13 10.28 12.65
C ALA A 51 3.18 11.82 12.56
N LEU A 52 2.49 12.54 13.46
CA LEU A 52 2.56 13.99 13.54
C LEU A 52 3.99 14.51 13.81
N MET A 53 4.77 13.76 14.59
CA MET A 53 6.19 14.08 14.85
C MET A 53 7.11 13.68 13.69
N ASN A 54 6.89 12.49 13.14
CA ASN A 54 7.85 11.85 12.24
C ASN A 54 7.62 12.16 10.76
N ASN A 55 6.41 12.55 10.36
CA ASN A 55 6.08 12.82 8.95
C ASN A 55 6.02 14.33 8.60
N GLY A 56 6.68 15.17 9.40
CA GLY A 56 6.95 16.57 9.09
C GLY A 56 5.78 17.55 9.25
N LEU A 57 4.70 17.18 9.99
CA LEU A 57 3.71 18.16 10.44
C LEU A 57 4.26 19.02 11.58
N ILE A 58 5.03 18.41 12.45
CA ILE A 58 5.81 19.10 13.48
C ILE A 58 7.25 19.22 12.98
N ASP A 59 7.78 20.44 12.93
CA ASP A 59 9.19 20.69 12.65
C ASP A 59 10.01 20.47 13.92
N THR A 60 10.62 19.29 14.04
CA THR A 60 11.46 18.95 15.19
C THR A 60 12.81 19.68 15.19
N ALA A 61 13.27 20.22 14.05
CA ALA A 61 14.49 21.02 13.99
C ALA A 61 14.29 22.36 14.69
N HIS A 62 13.09 22.95 14.63
CA HIS A 62 12.74 24.19 15.30
C HIS A 62 12.89 24.12 16.83
N PHE A 63 12.80 22.92 17.43
CA PHE A 63 12.91 22.74 18.89
C PHE A 63 14.23 23.25 19.48
N GLN A 64 15.28 23.36 18.66
CA GLN A 64 16.62 23.80 19.05
C GLN A 64 16.82 25.30 18.91
N GLU A 65 15.86 26.01 18.33
CA GLU A 65 15.97 27.45 18.07
C GLU A 65 15.65 28.28 19.33
N ASP A 66 16.23 29.44 19.41
CA ASP A 66 15.99 30.38 20.55
C ASP A 66 14.50 30.77 20.64
N GLU A 67 13.82 30.83 19.51
CA GLU A 67 12.41 31.21 19.33
C GLU A 67 11.42 30.08 19.64
N ALA A 68 11.91 28.83 19.80
CA ALA A 68 11.06 27.69 20.11
C ALA A 68 10.20 27.92 21.36
N ALA A 69 8.97 27.44 21.31
CA ALA A 69 8.03 27.58 22.42
C ALA A 69 8.44 26.73 23.65
N ASP A 70 7.87 27.03 24.79
CA ASP A 70 8.18 26.32 26.03
C ASP A 70 7.88 24.82 25.96
N THR A 71 6.83 24.40 25.22
CA THR A 71 6.48 22.98 25.05
C THR A 71 7.51 22.30 24.18
N GLU A 72 7.95 22.92 23.08
CA GLU A 72 8.97 22.40 22.19
C GLU A 72 10.29 22.18 22.93
N LYS A 73 10.76 23.16 23.69
CA LYS A 73 11.98 23.08 24.51
C LYS A 73 11.92 21.94 25.52
N LYS A 74 10.78 21.78 26.21
CA LYS A 74 10.58 20.67 27.15
C LYS A 74 10.60 19.31 26.47
N VAL A 75 9.93 19.18 25.31
CA VAL A 75 9.93 17.92 24.54
C VAL A 75 11.34 17.60 24.04
N TYR A 76 12.10 18.60 23.62
CA TYR A 76 13.48 18.42 23.22
C TYR A 76 14.40 17.98 24.36
N GLU A 77 14.25 18.53 25.55
CA GLU A 77 14.99 18.07 26.75
C GLU A 77 14.69 16.59 27.08
N ILE A 78 13.41 16.18 27.00
CA ILE A 78 13.00 14.79 27.18
C ILE A 78 13.62 13.91 26.11
N PHE A 79 13.60 14.36 24.85
CA PHE A 79 14.20 13.64 23.73
C PHE A 79 15.71 13.43 23.91
N LEU A 80 16.48 14.49 24.22
CA LEU A 80 17.93 14.39 24.42
C LEU A 80 18.28 13.41 25.54
N SER A 81 17.56 13.49 26.67
CA SER A 81 17.76 12.58 27.79
C SER A 81 17.39 11.14 27.43
N GLY A 82 16.30 10.96 26.69
CA GLY A 82 15.85 9.66 26.19
C GLY A 82 16.83 9.05 25.20
N LYS A 83 17.29 9.83 24.22
CA LYS A 83 18.26 9.41 23.21
C LYS A 83 19.58 8.94 23.84
N GLU A 84 20.12 9.70 24.79
CA GLU A 84 21.38 9.33 25.46
C GLU A 84 21.22 8.04 26.27
N ARG A 85 20.08 7.83 26.95
CA ARG A 85 19.75 6.61 27.67
C ARG A 85 19.69 5.40 26.72
N VAL A 86 19.04 5.55 25.55
CA VAL A 86 18.95 4.49 24.52
C VAL A 86 20.33 4.19 23.94
N LEU A 87 21.11 5.22 23.59
CA LEU A 87 22.48 5.04 23.07
C LEU A 87 23.36 4.28 24.05
N GLN A 88 23.25 4.56 25.35
CA GLN A 88 24.03 3.83 26.38
C GLN A 88 23.58 2.37 26.48
N GLU A 89 22.28 2.08 26.37
CA GLU A 89 21.76 0.71 26.37
C GLU A 89 22.22 -0.05 25.13
N LEU A 90 22.18 0.56 23.94
CA LEU A 90 22.66 -0.02 22.69
C LEU A 90 24.17 -0.28 22.73
N GLN A 91 24.98 0.63 23.27
CA GLN A 91 26.40 0.42 23.45
C GLN A 91 26.68 -0.80 24.35
N ASN A 92 25.88 -1.01 25.39
CA ASN A 92 26.00 -2.20 26.24
C ASN A 92 25.61 -3.48 25.44
N LEU A 93 24.55 -3.44 24.65
CA LEU A 93 24.11 -4.58 23.82
C LEU A 93 25.15 -4.97 22.76
N LEU A 94 25.77 -3.99 22.11
CA LEU A 94 26.83 -4.21 21.12
C LEU A 94 28.07 -4.90 21.71
N ASN A 95 28.20 -4.89 23.03
CA ASN A 95 29.30 -5.53 23.75
C ASN A 95 28.90 -6.81 24.52
N ASP A 96 27.59 -7.14 24.60
CA ASP A 96 27.07 -8.26 25.37
C ASP A 96 26.63 -9.45 24.49
N PRO A 97 27.42 -10.55 24.43
CA PRO A 97 27.03 -11.73 23.65
C PRO A 97 25.91 -12.57 24.30
N GLN A 98 25.54 -12.28 25.56
CA GLN A 98 24.55 -13.10 26.28
C GLN A 98 23.11 -12.69 25.98
N LYS A 99 22.88 -11.43 25.62
CA LYS A 99 21.53 -10.92 25.30
C LYS A 99 21.16 -11.23 23.85
N LYS A 100 20.37 -12.30 23.65
CA LYS A 100 19.92 -12.70 22.32
C LYS A 100 18.78 -11.79 21.83
N TYR A 101 18.67 -11.61 20.51
CA TYR A 101 17.67 -10.75 19.88
C TYR A 101 16.24 -11.07 20.35
N LYS A 102 15.85 -12.36 20.40
CA LYS A 102 14.51 -12.79 20.87
C LYS A 102 14.19 -12.46 22.32
N ASP A 103 15.21 -12.23 23.15
CA ASP A 103 15.05 -11.92 24.59
C ASP A 103 14.96 -10.41 24.83
N LEU A 104 15.13 -9.58 23.77
CA LEU A 104 14.98 -8.14 23.83
C LEU A 104 13.49 -7.76 23.80
N ASN A 105 13.14 -6.62 24.40
CA ASN A 105 11.82 -6.03 24.19
C ASN A 105 11.70 -5.46 22.75
N LYS A 106 10.47 -5.21 22.30
CA LYS A 106 10.20 -4.73 20.92
C LYS A 106 10.95 -3.45 20.57
N GLU A 107 11.11 -2.53 21.51
CA GLU A 107 11.85 -1.28 21.30
C GLU A 107 13.32 -1.56 20.97
N MET A 108 13.98 -2.39 21.77
CA MET A 108 15.39 -2.74 21.53
C MET A 108 15.55 -3.59 20.27
N GLN A 109 14.57 -4.43 19.92
CA GLN A 109 14.58 -5.16 18.66
C GLN A 109 14.54 -4.19 17.47
N GLU A 110 13.63 -3.22 17.46
CA GLU A 110 13.55 -2.23 16.37
C GLU A 110 14.83 -1.37 16.26
N TYR A 111 15.46 -1.01 17.36
CA TYR A 111 16.76 -0.32 17.31
C TYR A 111 17.87 -1.22 16.75
N CYS A 112 17.88 -2.51 17.08
CA CYS A 112 18.83 -3.47 16.52
C CYS A 112 18.59 -3.69 15.02
N ASP A 113 17.32 -3.79 14.58
CA ASP A 113 16.97 -3.91 13.18
C ASP A 113 17.42 -2.67 12.40
N TYR A 114 17.23 -1.47 12.97
CA TYR A 114 17.74 -0.24 12.37
C TYR A 114 19.27 -0.23 12.24
N ILE A 115 19.99 -0.72 13.23
CA ILE A 115 21.47 -0.84 13.16
C ILE A 115 21.89 -1.75 12.01
N ILE A 116 21.17 -2.87 11.81
CA ILE A 116 21.56 -3.89 10.82
C ILE A 116 21.13 -3.48 9.40
N ASP A 117 19.91 -3.01 9.24
CA ASP A 117 19.30 -2.76 7.92
C ASP A 117 19.34 -1.27 7.54
N GLY A 118 19.33 -0.36 8.50
CA GLY A 118 19.22 1.07 8.27
C GLY A 118 20.53 1.84 8.12
N LEU A 119 21.64 1.31 8.64
CA LEU A 119 22.94 2.02 8.57
C LEU A 119 23.78 1.70 7.32
N ASP A 120 23.26 0.89 6.40
CA ASP A 120 23.91 0.55 5.11
C ASP A 120 25.40 0.17 5.24
N MET A 121 25.75 -0.54 6.33
CA MET A 121 27.12 -0.96 6.62
C MET A 121 27.46 -2.38 6.15
N LEU A 122 26.48 -3.09 5.57
CA LEU A 122 26.63 -4.45 5.07
C LEU A 122 26.71 -4.48 3.54
N ASN A 123 27.57 -5.34 3.02
CA ASN A 123 27.66 -5.62 1.59
C ASN A 123 26.49 -6.48 1.12
N GLU A 124 26.12 -6.38 -0.16
CA GLU A 124 25.19 -7.32 -0.80
C GLU A 124 25.79 -8.73 -0.83
N ASP A 125 25.00 -9.75 -0.49
CA ASP A 125 25.45 -11.14 -0.46
C ASP A 125 25.04 -11.92 -1.71
N ASP A 126 25.70 -11.64 -2.83
CA ASP A 126 25.49 -12.36 -4.10
C ASP A 126 25.94 -13.84 -4.06
N THR A 127 26.65 -14.25 -3.02
CA THR A 127 27.30 -15.56 -2.90
C THR A 127 26.64 -16.49 -1.88
N GLY A 128 25.69 -15.98 -1.09
CA GLY A 128 25.01 -16.71 -0.01
C GLY A 128 25.89 -17.06 1.19
N LYS A 129 27.05 -16.41 1.36
CA LYS A 129 27.97 -16.66 2.47
C LYS A 129 27.40 -16.31 3.85
N SER A 130 26.45 -15.37 3.89
CA SER A 130 25.81 -14.93 5.13
C SER A 130 24.45 -15.58 5.38
N SER A 131 23.98 -16.49 4.52
CA SER A 131 22.62 -17.07 4.60
C SER A 131 22.34 -17.68 5.98
N ASP A 132 23.22 -18.54 6.47
CA ASP A 132 23.07 -19.21 7.77
C ASP A 132 23.07 -18.20 8.94
N VAL A 133 23.84 -17.11 8.84
CA VAL A 133 23.92 -16.07 9.87
C VAL A 133 22.62 -15.24 9.88
N ARG A 134 22.10 -14.91 8.70
CA ARG A 134 20.82 -14.21 8.54
C ARG A 134 19.64 -15.06 9.05
N GLU A 135 19.64 -16.37 8.78
CA GLU A 135 18.64 -17.29 9.30
C GLU A 135 18.67 -17.33 10.84
N GLN A 136 19.86 -17.49 11.45
CA GLN A 136 20.02 -17.45 12.91
C GLN A 136 19.59 -16.13 13.53
N TRP A 137 19.79 -15.00 12.83
CA TRP A 137 19.29 -13.70 13.25
C TRP A 137 17.75 -13.64 13.22
N GLN A 138 17.14 -14.08 12.13
CA GLN A 138 15.68 -14.13 11.99
C GLN A 138 15.01 -15.04 13.02
N GLU A 139 15.66 -16.13 13.41
CA GLU A 139 15.25 -16.99 14.53
C GLU A 139 15.47 -16.34 15.91
N GLY A 140 16.14 -15.21 15.95
CA GLY A 140 16.48 -14.49 17.17
C GLY A 140 17.48 -15.19 18.08
N SER A 141 18.25 -16.15 17.55
CA SER A 141 19.19 -16.98 18.31
C SER A 141 20.55 -16.31 18.55
N LEU A 142 20.87 -15.24 17.83
CA LEU A 142 22.09 -14.44 17.98
C LEU A 142 21.84 -13.19 18.83
N SER A 143 22.89 -12.72 19.53
CA SER A 143 22.97 -11.34 19.98
C SER A 143 23.40 -10.43 18.82
N VAL A 144 23.17 -9.12 18.94
CA VAL A 144 23.64 -8.15 17.95
C VAL A 144 25.18 -8.22 17.78
N LYS A 145 25.90 -8.42 18.91
CA LYS A 145 27.35 -8.60 18.89
C LYS A 145 27.74 -9.81 18.05
N GLU A 146 27.19 -10.99 18.34
CA GLU A 146 27.52 -12.23 17.62
C GLU A 146 27.14 -12.14 16.14
N TYR A 147 26.05 -11.46 15.81
CA TYR A 147 25.65 -11.25 14.42
C TYR A 147 26.71 -10.43 13.67
N LEU A 148 27.13 -9.29 14.23
CA LEU A 148 28.14 -8.43 13.62
C LEU A 148 29.52 -9.11 13.52
N GLU A 149 29.93 -9.86 14.54
CA GLU A 149 31.17 -10.66 14.51
C GLU A 149 31.15 -11.69 13.36
N LYS A 150 30.07 -12.46 13.24
CA LYS A 150 29.91 -13.45 12.16
C LYS A 150 29.81 -12.80 10.77
N MET A 151 29.14 -11.65 10.64
CA MET A 151 29.10 -10.91 9.39
C MET A 151 30.49 -10.36 9.01
N ALA A 152 31.28 -9.92 9.98
CA ALA A 152 32.67 -9.51 9.76
C ALA A 152 33.55 -10.71 9.33
N GLU A 153 33.44 -11.86 9.98
CA GLU A 153 34.13 -13.10 9.61
C GLU A 153 33.77 -13.57 8.20
N ALA A 154 32.50 -13.39 7.78
CA ALA A 154 32.04 -13.69 6.43
C ALA A 154 32.49 -12.66 5.38
N GLY A 155 33.15 -11.55 5.81
CA GLY A 155 33.56 -10.44 4.93
C GLY A 155 32.37 -9.60 4.41
N MET A 156 31.27 -9.57 5.16
CA MET A 156 30.04 -8.87 4.79
C MET A 156 29.98 -7.44 5.36
N ILE A 157 30.91 -7.02 6.20
CA ILE A 157 31.02 -5.62 6.66
C ILE A 157 31.76 -4.80 5.59
N ASP A 158 31.15 -3.70 5.17
CA ASP A 158 31.77 -2.73 4.26
C ASP A 158 32.76 -1.84 5.03
N LEU A 159 34.03 -2.25 5.06
CA LEU A 159 35.09 -1.56 5.80
C LEU A 159 35.39 -0.17 5.23
N GLU A 160 35.13 0.10 3.94
CA GLU A 160 35.29 1.43 3.35
C GLU A 160 34.25 2.41 3.92
N LYS A 161 33.00 1.99 4.04
CA LYS A 161 31.95 2.79 4.67
C LYS A 161 32.20 3.00 6.17
N VAL A 162 32.70 1.97 6.86
CA VAL A 162 32.92 2.02 8.31
C VAL A 162 34.15 2.85 8.70
N ASN A 163 35.27 2.79 7.95
CA ASN A 163 36.54 3.41 8.36
C ASN A 163 37.26 4.22 7.27
N GLY A 164 36.84 4.16 6.02
CA GLY A 164 37.47 4.91 4.92
C GLY A 164 38.89 4.44 4.51
N GLU A 165 39.45 3.38 5.09
CA GLU A 165 40.77 2.84 4.76
C GLU A 165 40.78 1.30 4.83
N GLU A 166 41.33 0.65 3.80
CA GLU A 166 41.69 -0.78 3.85
C GLU A 166 42.93 -1.00 4.72
N ARG A 167 42.76 -1.60 5.88
CA ARG A 167 43.87 -2.09 6.73
C ARG A 167 43.64 -3.55 7.12
N TYR A 168 44.73 -4.28 7.32
CA TYR A 168 44.68 -5.59 7.97
C TYR A 168 44.41 -5.38 9.46
N LEU A 169 43.17 -5.65 9.89
CA LEU A 169 42.72 -5.51 11.27
C LEU A 169 42.51 -6.89 11.90
N THR A 170 42.73 -6.99 13.20
CA THR A 170 42.31 -8.17 13.97
C THR A 170 40.81 -8.17 14.18
N GLY A 171 40.21 -9.33 14.53
CA GLY A 171 38.76 -9.40 14.77
C GLY A 171 38.26 -8.45 15.87
N GLU A 172 39.07 -8.25 16.94
CA GLU A 172 38.74 -7.31 18.02
C GLU A 172 38.77 -5.84 17.54
N GLU A 173 39.78 -5.47 16.74
CA GLU A 173 39.86 -4.12 16.16
C GLU A 173 38.72 -3.83 15.20
N VAL A 174 38.28 -4.83 14.41
CA VAL A 174 37.06 -4.69 13.54
C VAL A 174 35.81 -4.47 14.38
N GLN A 175 35.62 -5.23 15.46
CA GLN A 175 34.46 -5.10 16.34
C GLN A 175 34.39 -3.72 17.00
N GLU A 176 35.52 -3.22 17.54
CA GLU A 176 35.59 -1.89 18.14
C GLU A 176 35.26 -0.80 17.12
N MET A 177 35.83 -0.90 15.92
CA MET A 177 35.63 0.04 14.84
C MET A 177 34.17 0.06 14.35
N VAL A 178 33.53 -1.11 14.20
CA VAL A 178 32.09 -1.23 13.81
C VAL A 178 31.21 -0.64 14.91
N THR A 179 31.52 -0.92 16.19
CA THR A 179 30.76 -0.35 17.31
C THR A 179 30.86 1.18 17.34
N ASP A 180 32.05 1.73 17.17
CA ASP A 180 32.28 3.18 17.13
C ASP A 180 31.58 3.83 15.94
N HIS A 181 31.58 3.19 14.78
CA HIS A 181 30.86 3.64 13.61
C HIS A 181 29.36 3.69 13.89
N ILE A 182 28.76 2.59 14.37
CA ILE A 182 27.34 2.52 14.74
C ILE A 182 26.97 3.66 15.69
N MET A 183 27.73 3.81 16.78
CA MET A 183 27.44 4.81 17.80
C MET A 183 27.57 6.24 17.26
N ARG A 184 28.47 6.50 16.31
CA ARG A 184 28.60 7.78 15.63
C ARG A 184 27.40 8.05 14.70
N GLU A 185 27.04 7.08 13.87
CA GLU A 185 25.91 7.22 12.93
C GLU A 185 24.58 7.42 13.68
N LEU A 186 24.31 6.64 14.72
CA LEU A 186 23.09 6.80 15.52
C LEU A 186 22.96 8.19 16.17
N ARG A 187 24.08 8.84 16.52
CA ARG A 187 24.04 10.20 17.09
C ARG A 187 23.56 11.25 16.09
N HIS A 188 23.75 11.01 14.80
CA HIS A 188 23.46 11.98 13.73
C HIS A 188 22.30 11.57 12.82
N SER A 189 21.73 10.38 13.03
CA SER A 189 20.65 9.85 12.19
C SER A 189 19.29 10.43 12.60
N SER A 190 18.60 11.10 11.66
CA SER A 190 17.21 11.55 11.82
C SER A 190 16.24 10.37 11.92
N ALA A 191 16.45 9.31 11.15
CA ALA A 191 15.60 8.11 11.21
C ALA A 191 15.70 7.39 12.57
N PHE A 192 16.88 7.41 13.20
CA PHE A 192 17.02 6.93 14.58
C PHE A 192 16.29 7.85 15.56
N ASP A 193 16.34 9.17 15.36
CA ASP A 193 15.64 10.14 16.19
C ASP A 193 14.12 9.93 16.14
N GLU A 194 13.57 9.61 14.97
CA GLU A 194 12.16 9.25 14.79
C GLU A 194 11.78 8.00 15.61
N LEU A 195 12.64 6.97 15.63
CA LEU A 195 12.42 5.79 16.48
C LEU A 195 12.47 6.14 17.98
N VAL A 196 13.37 7.03 18.39
CA VAL A 196 13.43 7.49 19.78
C VAL A 196 12.15 8.27 20.14
N TYR A 197 11.70 9.22 19.33
CA TYR A 197 10.42 9.93 19.53
C TYR A 197 9.24 8.96 19.63
N LYS A 198 9.15 7.97 18.73
CA LYS A 198 8.12 6.93 18.74
C LYS A 198 7.99 6.25 20.11
N TYR A 199 9.12 5.84 20.70
CA TYR A 199 9.09 5.13 21.96
C TYR A 199 8.89 6.04 23.17
N LEU A 200 9.38 7.28 23.14
CA LEU A 200 9.09 8.27 24.17
C LEU A 200 7.59 8.62 24.22
N ILE A 201 6.93 8.74 23.06
CA ILE A 201 5.47 8.94 22.98
C ILE A 201 4.73 7.70 23.47
N ARG A 202 5.09 6.49 23.06
CA ARG A 202 4.45 5.25 23.52
C ARG A 202 4.56 5.01 25.02
N LYS A 203 5.61 5.53 25.65
CA LYS A 203 5.83 5.46 27.10
C LYS A 203 5.19 6.62 27.88
N ASP A 204 4.54 7.59 27.21
CA ASP A 204 4.04 8.85 27.77
C ASP A 204 5.15 9.71 28.42
N GLU A 205 6.40 9.50 28.08
CA GLU A 205 7.46 10.43 28.46
C GLU A 205 7.27 11.75 27.71
N ILE A 206 6.91 11.67 26.41
CA ILE A 206 6.30 12.76 25.65
C ILE A 206 4.80 12.47 25.58
N ARG A 207 4.00 13.33 26.20
CA ARG A 207 2.56 13.11 26.28
C ARG A 207 1.84 13.59 25.02
N PRO A 208 0.71 12.92 24.64
CA PRO A 208 -0.13 13.34 23.52
C PRO A 208 -0.53 14.83 23.54
N GLU A 209 -0.77 15.38 24.74
CA GLU A 209 -1.10 16.81 24.91
C GLU A 209 0.04 17.72 24.48
N GLN A 210 1.30 17.32 24.70
CA GLN A 210 2.47 18.08 24.27
C GLN A 210 2.61 18.05 22.75
N VAL A 211 2.41 16.89 22.12
CA VAL A 211 2.42 16.75 20.66
C VAL A 211 1.36 17.65 20.02
N CYS A 212 0.11 17.60 20.50
CA CYS A 212 -0.95 18.44 19.98
C CYS A 212 -0.73 19.94 20.25
N MET A 213 -0.14 20.31 21.41
CA MET A 213 0.17 21.70 21.72
C MET A 213 1.18 22.29 20.74
N ILE A 214 2.19 21.52 20.36
CA ILE A 214 3.22 21.95 19.40
C ILE A 214 2.61 22.30 18.04
N LEU A 215 1.60 21.54 17.57
CA LEU A 215 0.91 21.86 16.32
C LEU A 215 0.29 23.27 16.34
N TYR A 216 -0.24 23.69 17.49
CA TYR A 216 -0.77 25.03 17.67
C TYR A 216 0.34 26.07 17.89
N GLU A 217 1.44 25.71 18.53
CA GLU A 217 2.58 26.60 18.77
C GLU A 217 3.33 26.93 17.48
N GLN A 218 3.50 25.92 16.60
CA GLN A 218 4.10 26.10 15.28
C GLN A 218 3.12 26.64 14.21
N GLY A 219 1.83 26.81 14.56
CA GLY A 219 0.83 27.37 13.64
C GLY A 219 0.37 26.38 12.55
N THR A 220 0.64 25.10 12.70
CA THR A 220 0.09 24.04 11.85
C THR A 220 -1.42 23.93 12.02
N LEU A 221 -1.90 24.12 13.26
CA LEU A 221 -3.32 24.26 13.59
C LEU A 221 -3.60 25.69 14.08
N GLU A 222 -4.78 26.23 13.74
CA GLU A 222 -5.19 27.57 14.14
C GLU A 222 -5.79 27.57 15.55
N ARG A 223 -5.28 28.46 16.44
CA ARG A 223 -5.79 28.58 17.82
C ARG A 223 -7.20 29.14 17.92
N GLN A 224 -7.71 29.77 16.88
CA GLN A 224 -9.00 30.45 16.88
C GLN A 224 -10.18 29.54 16.50
N ASP A 225 -9.95 28.24 16.43
CA ASP A 225 -11.02 27.27 16.32
C ASP A 225 -11.60 26.96 17.71
N GLY A 226 -12.87 26.76 17.84
CA GLY A 226 -13.51 26.44 19.11
C GLY A 226 -13.03 25.13 19.75
N ASP A 227 -12.34 24.25 19.00
CA ASP A 227 -11.80 22.98 19.49
C ASP A 227 -10.59 23.18 20.41
N PHE A 228 -9.72 24.14 20.10
CA PHE A 228 -8.58 24.49 20.98
C PHE A 228 -9.06 24.92 22.36
N GLU A 229 -10.07 25.81 22.42
CA GLU A 229 -10.62 26.29 23.70
C GLU A 229 -11.28 25.15 24.50
N GLN A 230 -12.09 24.30 23.84
CA GLN A 230 -12.73 23.15 24.50
C GLN A 230 -11.70 22.17 25.05
N TRP A 231 -10.64 21.90 24.29
CA TRP A 231 -9.56 21.02 24.70
C TRP A 231 -8.79 21.59 25.90
N GLN A 232 -8.43 22.88 25.87
CA GLN A 232 -7.76 23.57 26.98
C GLN A 232 -8.59 23.56 28.26
N GLN A 233 -9.91 23.63 28.15
CA GLN A 233 -10.85 23.56 29.28
C GLN A 233 -11.13 22.12 29.74
N GLY A 234 -10.57 21.13 29.07
CA GLY A 234 -10.80 19.71 29.36
C GLY A 234 -12.21 19.21 29.00
N MET A 235 -12.92 19.94 28.12
CA MET A 235 -14.25 19.55 27.65
C MET A 235 -14.17 18.42 26.61
N ILE A 236 -13.09 18.35 25.84
CA ILE A 236 -12.77 17.26 24.92
C ILE A 236 -11.38 16.68 25.24
N SER A 237 -11.22 15.40 25.00
CA SER A 237 -9.94 14.70 25.14
C SER A 237 -9.00 14.99 23.97
N THR A 238 -7.71 14.71 24.13
CA THR A 238 -6.72 14.80 23.04
C THR A 238 -7.06 13.87 21.87
N TYR A 239 -7.63 12.69 22.16
CA TYR A 239 -8.16 11.79 21.15
C TYR A 239 -9.30 12.42 20.32
N GLU A 240 -10.28 13.03 21.01
CA GLU A 240 -11.40 13.73 20.33
C GLU A 240 -10.91 14.92 19.52
N LEU A 241 -9.94 15.68 20.04
CA LEU A 241 -9.34 16.80 19.31
C LEU A 241 -8.76 16.32 17.98
N VAL A 242 -7.86 15.34 18.01
CA VAL A 242 -7.20 14.82 16.79
C VAL A 242 -8.22 14.20 15.84
N THR A 243 -9.22 13.47 16.35
CA THR A 243 -10.30 12.91 15.53
C THR A 243 -11.04 14.01 14.76
N ARG A 244 -11.41 15.11 15.42
CA ARG A 244 -12.07 16.27 14.77
C ARG A 244 -11.16 16.95 13.74
N LYS A 245 -9.86 17.07 14.04
CA LYS A 245 -8.90 17.65 13.09
C LYS A 245 -8.73 16.81 11.83
N ILE A 246 -8.76 15.49 11.97
CA ILE A 246 -8.79 14.58 10.83
C ILE A 246 -10.15 14.67 10.10
N GLU A 247 -11.26 14.69 10.82
CA GLU A 247 -12.61 14.81 10.24
C GLU A 247 -12.78 16.06 9.36
N ASN A 248 -12.20 17.18 9.81
CA ASN A 248 -12.21 18.45 9.10
C ASN A 248 -11.10 18.59 8.03
N LEU A 249 -10.24 17.58 7.85
CA LEU A 249 -9.06 17.61 6.97
C LEU A 249 -8.03 18.72 7.33
N GLU A 250 -8.04 19.21 8.56
CA GLU A 250 -6.97 20.04 9.10
C GLU A 250 -5.69 19.22 9.34
N ILE A 251 -5.86 17.91 9.61
CA ILE A 251 -4.84 16.88 9.54
C ILE A 251 -5.31 15.89 8.46
N ARG A 252 -4.61 15.81 7.35
CA ARG A 252 -5.00 14.96 6.22
C ARG A 252 -4.41 13.55 6.36
N PRO A 253 -5.04 12.51 5.79
CA PRO A 253 -4.45 11.17 5.76
C PRO A 253 -3.03 11.14 5.18
N ALA A 254 -2.77 11.94 4.15
CA ALA A 254 -1.44 12.09 3.54
C ALA A 254 -0.38 12.67 4.48
N ASP A 255 -0.78 13.48 5.45
CA ASP A 255 0.12 14.08 6.43
C ASP A 255 0.55 13.05 7.49
N LEU A 256 -0.26 12.02 7.70
CA LEU A 256 -0.01 10.95 8.68
C LEU A 256 0.75 9.76 8.08
N ALA A 257 0.62 9.51 6.78
CA ALA A 257 1.17 8.34 6.09
C ALA A 257 0.82 6.98 6.75
N LEU A 258 -0.32 6.91 7.47
CA LEU A 258 -0.82 5.69 8.08
C LEU A 258 -1.74 4.95 7.11
N ASP A 259 -1.52 3.66 6.88
CA ASP A 259 -2.34 2.88 5.97
C ASP A 259 -3.79 2.70 6.47
N PRO A 260 -4.79 2.97 5.59
CA PRO A 260 -4.65 3.47 4.22
C PRO A 260 -4.51 5.00 4.16
N CYS A 261 -3.44 5.50 3.55
CA CYS A 261 -3.17 6.93 3.37
C CYS A 261 -3.12 7.35 1.90
N SER A 262 -3.36 6.42 0.99
CA SER A 262 -3.15 6.65 -0.44
C SER A 262 -4.16 5.92 -1.31
N GLY A 263 -4.32 6.41 -2.55
CA GLY A 263 -5.20 5.80 -3.52
C GLY A 263 -5.06 6.41 -4.91
N SER A 264 -5.79 5.86 -5.88
CA SER A 264 -5.85 6.41 -7.23
C SER A 264 -7.20 6.16 -7.88
N ALA A 265 -7.57 7.04 -8.81
CA ALA A 265 -8.79 6.93 -9.59
C ALA A 265 -8.54 7.39 -11.03
N VAL A 266 -9.08 6.64 -12.00
CA VAL A 266 -9.01 6.99 -13.42
C VAL A 266 -10.41 6.95 -14.01
N VAL A 267 -10.80 8.03 -14.69
CA VAL A 267 -12.08 8.16 -15.38
C VAL A 267 -11.82 8.32 -16.86
N THR A 268 -12.46 7.48 -17.69
CA THR A 268 -12.31 7.47 -19.14
C THR A 268 -13.65 7.69 -19.84
N ASP A 269 -13.61 8.30 -21.01
CA ASP A 269 -14.75 8.28 -21.93
C ASP A 269 -14.79 6.94 -22.66
N VAL A 270 -15.91 6.21 -22.55
CA VAL A 270 -16.06 4.85 -23.12
C VAL A 270 -16.09 4.82 -24.65
N LYS A 271 -16.30 5.96 -25.32
CA LYS A 271 -16.40 6.05 -26.79
C LYS A 271 -15.10 6.44 -27.44
N THR A 272 -14.18 7.04 -26.67
CA THR A 272 -12.98 7.65 -27.27
C THR A 272 -11.67 7.20 -26.58
N GLY A 273 -11.72 6.63 -25.38
CA GLY A 273 -10.53 6.36 -24.56
C GLY A 273 -9.87 7.63 -24.01
N GLU A 274 -10.51 8.81 -24.14
CA GLU A 274 -10.04 10.05 -23.52
C GLU A 274 -10.02 9.88 -22.00
N VAL A 275 -8.89 10.21 -21.35
CA VAL A 275 -8.80 10.22 -19.89
C VAL A 275 -9.33 11.54 -19.37
N LEU A 276 -10.48 11.51 -18.73
CA LEU A 276 -11.19 12.68 -18.21
C LEU A 276 -10.64 13.10 -16.83
N ALA A 277 -10.23 12.13 -16.02
CA ALA A 277 -9.51 12.33 -14.77
C ALA A 277 -8.51 11.20 -14.55
N CYS A 278 -7.34 11.55 -14.00
CA CYS A 278 -6.28 10.61 -13.60
C CYS A 278 -5.70 11.11 -12.28
N VAL A 279 -6.18 10.55 -11.18
CA VAL A 279 -5.89 11.02 -9.83
C VAL A 279 -4.96 10.06 -9.12
N SER A 280 -3.90 10.60 -8.52
CA SER A 280 -3.05 9.94 -7.52
C SER A 280 -3.16 10.71 -6.21
N TYR A 281 -3.55 10.07 -5.13
CA TYR A 281 -3.58 10.64 -3.79
C TYR A 281 -2.51 9.95 -2.91
N PRO A 282 -1.73 10.69 -2.13
CA PRO A 282 -1.64 12.15 -2.15
C PRO A 282 -1.04 12.67 -3.47
N GLY A 283 -1.42 13.88 -3.81
CA GLY A 283 -0.84 14.63 -4.91
C GLY A 283 0.06 15.76 -4.41
N TYR A 284 0.55 16.58 -5.34
CA TYR A 284 1.36 17.74 -5.07
C TYR A 284 1.01 18.92 -5.99
N ASP A 285 1.37 20.14 -5.59
CA ASP A 285 1.14 21.33 -6.40
C ASP A 285 2.26 21.49 -7.44
N ASN A 286 1.93 21.14 -8.69
CA ASN A 286 2.84 21.28 -9.83
C ASN A 286 3.32 22.73 -10.04
N ASN A 287 2.52 23.75 -9.68
CA ASN A 287 2.90 25.14 -9.90
C ASN A 287 4.08 25.56 -9.02
N ARG A 288 4.23 24.96 -7.85
CA ARG A 288 5.36 25.19 -6.95
C ARG A 288 6.67 24.59 -7.45
N LEU A 289 6.60 23.62 -8.37
CA LEU A 289 7.77 22.94 -8.94
C LEU A 289 8.06 23.39 -10.37
N ALA A 290 7.09 24.03 -11.05
CA ALA A 290 7.23 24.47 -12.42
C ALA A 290 7.96 25.83 -12.50
N ASN A 291 8.74 26.04 -13.56
CA ASN A 291 9.52 27.24 -13.88
C ASN A 291 10.57 27.59 -12.82
N GLN A 292 10.18 27.97 -11.62
CA GLN A 292 11.07 28.18 -10.48
C GLN A 292 10.71 27.19 -9.39
N MET A 293 11.63 26.25 -9.14
CA MET A 293 11.41 25.22 -8.13
C MET A 293 11.39 25.80 -6.72
N ASP A 294 10.33 25.56 -5.98
CA ASP A 294 10.25 25.76 -4.54
C ASP A 294 10.99 24.60 -3.85
N THR A 295 12.23 24.86 -3.50
CA THR A 295 13.13 23.83 -2.98
C THR A 295 12.67 23.28 -1.62
N GLU A 296 12.15 24.12 -0.75
CA GLU A 296 11.64 23.70 0.56
C GLU A 296 10.42 22.78 0.40
N TYR A 297 9.49 23.17 -0.46
CA TYR A 297 8.34 22.32 -0.79
C TYR A 297 8.75 21.00 -1.43
N TYR A 298 9.74 21.02 -2.34
CA TYR A 298 10.23 19.80 -2.95
C TYR A 298 10.81 18.85 -1.90
N TYR A 299 11.64 19.32 -0.98
CA TYR A 299 12.18 18.47 0.10
C TYR A 299 11.07 17.92 0.98
N LYS A 300 10.07 18.73 1.34
CA LYS A 300 8.93 18.29 2.14
C LYS A 300 8.15 17.15 1.48
N ILE A 301 7.84 17.24 0.19
CA ILE A 301 7.09 16.18 -0.52
C ILE A 301 7.97 14.98 -0.89
N HIS A 302 9.27 15.17 -1.03
CA HIS A 302 10.22 14.08 -1.31
C HIS A 302 10.45 13.18 -0.09
N SER A 303 10.50 13.77 1.10
CA SER A 303 10.68 13.04 2.36
C SER A 303 9.38 12.55 3.00
N ASN A 304 8.23 12.81 2.41
CA ASN A 304 6.94 12.38 2.94
C ASN A 304 6.71 10.89 2.67
N ASP A 305 6.50 10.10 3.72
CA ASP A 305 6.28 8.65 3.66
C ASP A 305 5.02 8.25 2.88
N ALA A 306 4.06 9.16 2.72
CA ALA A 306 2.91 8.94 1.85
C ALA A 306 3.25 9.03 0.34
N LEU A 307 4.52 9.33 -0.02
CA LEU A 307 5.06 9.33 -1.38
C LEU A 307 4.23 10.14 -2.40
N PRO A 308 4.01 11.45 -2.20
CA PRO A 308 3.17 12.25 -3.11
C PRO A 308 3.73 12.38 -4.54
N LEU A 309 5.05 12.21 -4.74
CA LEU A 309 5.67 12.21 -6.07
C LEU A 309 5.44 10.92 -6.86
N TYR A 310 5.00 9.84 -6.21
CA TYR A 310 4.74 8.57 -6.85
C TYR A 310 3.34 8.53 -7.46
N ASN A 311 3.25 8.47 -8.78
CA ASN A 311 1.96 8.43 -9.47
C ASN A 311 1.32 7.03 -9.38
N ARG A 312 0.45 6.85 -8.40
CA ARG A 312 -0.20 5.56 -8.14
C ARG A 312 -1.14 5.11 -9.26
N ALA A 313 -1.75 6.07 -9.98
CA ALA A 313 -2.67 5.73 -11.05
C ALA A 313 -1.99 5.01 -12.22
N THR A 314 -0.73 5.34 -12.49
CA THR A 314 0.01 4.80 -13.64
C THR A 314 1.17 3.87 -13.27
N GLN A 315 1.71 3.98 -12.05
CA GLN A 315 2.94 3.28 -11.66
C GLN A 315 2.72 2.20 -10.60
N GLN A 316 1.75 2.37 -9.68
CA GLN A 316 1.47 1.37 -8.68
C GLN A 316 0.78 0.16 -9.29
N LEU A 317 1.41 -0.99 -9.20
CA LEU A 317 0.85 -2.26 -9.62
C LEU A 317 0.21 -2.98 -8.42
N SER A 318 -0.92 -3.63 -8.66
CA SER A 318 -1.60 -4.46 -7.67
C SER A 318 -2.39 -5.58 -8.33
N ALA A 319 -2.65 -6.64 -7.59
CA ALA A 319 -3.53 -7.70 -8.06
C ALA A 319 -4.95 -7.13 -8.29
N PRO A 320 -5.60 -7.44 -9.44
CA PRO A 320 -6.92 -6.92 -9.77
C PRO A 320 -8.03 -7.49 -8.88
N GLY A 321 -7.79 -8.62 -8.23
CA GLY A 321 -8.80 -9.33 -7.48
C GLY A 321 -10.04 -9.61 -8.34
N SER A 322 -11.21 -9.56 -7.73
CA SER A 322 -12.47 -9.89 -8.40
C SER A 322 -12.85 -9.00 -9.59
N THR A 323 -12.12 -7.92 -9.88
CA THR A 323 -12.32 -7.15 -11.13
C THR A 323 -11.88 -7.93 -12.36
N PHE A 324 -11.05 -8.97 -12.20
CA PHE A 324 -10.63 -9.87 -13.27
C PHE A 324 -11.69 -10.91 -13.66
N LYS A 325 -12.67 -11.19 -12.82
CA LYS A 325 -13.68 -12.25 -13.02
C LYS A 325 -14.46 -12.20 -14.34
N PRO A 326 -14.77 -11.02 -14.92
CA PRO A 326 -15.35 -10.96 -16.26
C PRO A 326 -14.49 -11.68 -17.33
N VAL A 327 -13.16 -11.56 -17.27
CA VAL A 327 -12.23 -12.25 -18.20
C VAL A 327 -12.41 -13.76 -18.08
N THR A 328 -12.45 -14.29 -16.86
CA THR A 328 -12.62 -15.72 -16.59
C THR A 328 -13.97 -16.25 -17.06
N VAL A 329 -15.07 -15.48 -16.86
CA VAL A 329 -16.39 -15.84 -17.37
C VAL A 329 -16.38 -15.89 -18.90
N ILE A 330 -15.78 -14.92 -19.56
CA ILE A 330 -15.64 -14.86 -21.02
C ILE A 330 -14.86 -16.08 -21.51
N ALA A 331 -13.71 -16.37 -20.92
CA ALA A 331 -12.91 -17.55 -21.26
C ALA A 331 -13.72 -18.84 -21.15
N GLY A 332 -14.44 -19.03 -20.05
CA GLY A 332 -15.25 -20.22 -19.83
C GLY A 332 -16.41 -20.38 -20.82
N MET A 333 -17.01 -19.28 -21.26
CA MET A 333 -18.10 -19.28 -22.24
C MET A 333 -17.59 -19.52 -23.68
N GLU A 334 -16.50 -18.87 -24.07
CA GLU A 334 -15.92 -19.00 -25.41
C GLU A 334 -15.32 -20.39 -25.64
N GLU A 335 -14.67 -20.96 -24.62
CA GLU A 335 -14.14 -22.32 -24.67
C GLU A 335 -15.24 -23.41 -24.47
N GLY A 336 -16.49 -22.98 -24.24
CA GLY A 336 -17.65 -23.88 -24.12
C GLY A 336 -17.64 -24.73 -22.85
N VAL A 337 -16.78 -24.46 -21.87
CA VAL A 337 -16.75 -25.21 -20.59
C VAL A 337 -17.88 -24.79 -19.65
N ILE A 338 -18.47 -23.61 -19.90
CA ILE A 338 -19.75 -23.16 -19.34
C ILE A 338 -20.63 -22.53 -20.42
N SER A 339 -21.93 -22.42 -20.13
CA SER A 339 -22.88 -21.61 -20.87
C SER A 339 -23.45 -20.51 -19.96
N SER A 340 -24.26 -19.60 -20.53
CA SER A 340 -25.00 -18.59 -19.74
C SER A 340 -25.85 -19.21 -18.63
N GLU A 341 -26.34 -20.45 -18.80
CA GLU A 341 -27.23 -21.18 -17.89
C GLU A 341 -26.52 -22.20 -16.99
N THR A 342 -25.19 -22.29 -17.07
CA THR A 342 -24.46 -23.26 -16.24
C THR A 342 -24.58 -22.87 -14.76
N SER A 343 -25.00 -23.83 -13.92
CA SER A 343 -25.07 -23.64 -12.47
C SER A 343 -23.93 -24.35 -11.74
N VAL A 344 -23.46 -23.76 -10.63
CA VAL A 344 -22.47 -24.32 -9.72
C VAL A 344 -22.94 -24.18 -8.29
N ILE A 345 -22.77 -25.21 -7.48
CA ILE A 345 -23.04 -25.15 -6.05
C ILE A 345 -21.80 -24.60 -5.36
N CYS A 346 -21.98 -23.51 -4.62
CA CYS A 346 -20.95 -22.90 -3.77
C CYS A 346 -21.27 -23.22 -2.32
N ASP A 347 -20.46 -24.03 -1.67
CA ASP A 347 -20.54 -24.35 -0.24
C ASP A 347 -19.53 -23.57 0.62
N GLY A 348 -18.80 -22.64 0.00
CA GLY A 348 -17.84 -21.76 0.65
C GLY A 348 -16.38 -22.22 0.52
N THR A 349 -16.13 -23.38 -0.10
CA THR A 349 -14.78 -23.90 -0.27
C THR A 349 -14.63 -24.70 -1.56
N PHE A 350 -13.76 -24.27 -2.45
CA PHE A 350 -13.38 -25.02 -3.65
C PHE A 350 -12.29 -26.02 -3.28
N ASP A 351 -12.64 -27.31 -3.20
CA ASP A 351 -11.81 -28.41 -2.69
C ASP A 351 -11.23 -29.36 -3.76
N LYS A 352 -11.48 -29.07 -5.06
CA LYS A 352 -10.95 -29.90 -6.16
C LYS A 352 -9.45 -29.74 -6.38
N VAL A 353 -8.80 -28.83 -5.67
CA VAL A 353 -7.35 -28.57 -5.69
C VAL A 353 -6.76 -28.53 -4.29
N SER A 354 -5.44 -28.69 -4.17
CA SER A 354 -4.74 -28.63 -2.88
C SER A 354 -3.63 -27.57 -2.94
N PRO A 355 -3.61 -26.60 -2.00
CA PRO A 355 -4.61 -26.41 -0.94
C PRO A 355 -5.96 -25.94 -1.49
N PRO A 356 -7.09 -26.20 -0.78
CA PRO A 356 -8.40 -25.72 -1.18
C PRO A 356 -8.51 -24.21 -1.08
N LEU A 357 -9.28 -23.57 -1.99
CA LEU A 357 -9.55 -22.15 -1.96
C LEU A 357 -10.89 -21.84 -1.30
N LYS A 358 -10.92 -20.78 -0.49
CA LYS A 358 -12.15 -20.32 0.17
C LYS A 358 -12.88 -19.29 -0.68
N CYS A 359 -14.20 -19.41 -0.71
CA CYS A 359 -15.05 -18.32 -1.15
C CYS A 359 -15.06 -17.24 -0.05
N TRP A 360 -15.19 -15.97 -0.44
CA TRP A 360 -15.33 -14.87 0.52
C TRP A 360 -16.56 -15.03 1.41
N ASN A 361 -17.64 -15.63 0.88
CA ASN A 361 -18.76 -16.09 1.69
C ASN A 361 -18.45 -17.50 2.19
N HIS A 362 -17.96 -17.60 3.42
CA HIS A 362 -17.53 -18.87 4.02
C HIS A 362 -18.66 -19.87 4.24
N THR A 363 -19.93 -19.42 4.25
CA THR A 363 -21.11 -20.29 4.34
C THR A 363 -21.59 -20.76 2.96
N GLY A 364 -20.95 -20.28 1.90
CA GLY A 364 -21.33 -20.54 0.51
C GLY A 364 -22.49 -19.67 0.03
N HIS A 365 -22.64 -19.57 -1.29
CA HIS A 365 -23.74 -18.87 -1.96
C HIS A 365 -24.91 -19.83 -2.30
N GLY A 366 -24.79 -21.12 -1.97
CA GLY A 366 -25.74 -22.13 -2.41
C GLY A 366 -25.67 -22.35 -3.92
N ASN A 367 -26.82 -22.54 -4.57
CA ASN A 367 -26.86 -22.72 -6.02
C ASN A 367 -26.70 -21.38 -6.75
N VAL A 368 -25.53 -21.15 -7.33
CA VAL A 368 -25.27 -20.04 -8.26
C VAL A 368 -25.75 -20.47 -9.64
N SER A 369 -26.94 -20.00 -10.03
CA SER A 369 -27.75 -20.56 -11.11
C SER A 369 -27.20 -20.30 -12.51
N ASN A 370 -26.31 -19.30 -12.69
CA ASN A 370 -25.76 -18.94 -13.99
C ASN A 370 -24.51 -18.06 -13.88
N ALA A 371 -23.83 -17.81 -15.00
CA ALA A 371 -22.58 -17.04 -15.07
C ALA A 371 -22.78 -15.55 -14.66
N ALA A 372 -23.91 -14.92 -15.01
CA ALA A 372 -24.23 -13.55 -14.56
C ALA A 372 -24.41 -13.51 -13.03
N GLY A 373 -25.05 -14.53 -12.44
CA GLY A 373 -25.18 -14.70 -11.00
C GLY A 373 -23.84 -14.86 -10.30
N ALA A 374 -22.87 -15.51 -10.93
CA ALA A 374 -21.50 -15.65 -10.39
C ALA A 374 -20.80 -14.27 -10.26
N LEU A 375 -20.96 -13.40 -11.26
CA LEU A 375 -20.48 -12.02 -11.20
C LEU A 375 -21.24 -11.19 -10.16
N ARG A 376 -22.58 -11.32 -10.12
CA ARG A 376 -23.45 -10.67 -9.13
C ARG A 376 -23.00 -10.93 -7.69
N HIS A 377 -22.73 -12.19 -7.37
CA HIS A 377 -22.34 -12.63 -6.03
C HIS A 377 -20.82 -12.58 -5.81
N SER A 378 -20.06 -12.23 -6.84
CA SER A 378 -18.58 -12.33 -6.81
C SER A 378 -18.10 -13.70 -6.30
N CYS A 379 -18.77 -14.79 -6.72
CA CYS A 379 -18.54 -16.13 -6.18
C CYS A 379 -17.17 -16.67 -6.61
N ASN A 380 -16.28 -16.98 -5.66
CA ASN A 380 -14.98 -17.55 -5.99
C ASN A 380 -15.12 -18.99 -6.49
N ASP A 381 -15.95 -19.82 -5.86
CA ASP A 381 -16.11 -21.24 -6.24
C ASP A 381 -16.53 -21.41 -7.70
N TYR A 382 -17.45 -20.57 -8.17
CA TYR A 382 -17.89 -20.60 -9.57
C TYR A 382 -16.73 -20.31 -10.53
N LEU A 383 -15.90 -19.31 -10.22
CA LEU A 383 -14.78 -18.92 -11.08
C LEU A 383 -13.63 -19.93 -11.00
N CYS A 384 -13.37 -20.51 -9.83
CA CYS A 384 -12.43 -21.62 -9.66
C CYS A 384 -12.90 -22.86 -10.47
N GLU A 385 -14.20 -23.14 -10.49
CA GLU A 385 -14.79 -24.21 -11.29
C GLU A 385 -14.59 -23.99 -12.79
N ILE A 386 -14.72 -22.75 -13.29
CA ILE A 386 -14.38 -22.41 -14.69
C ILE A 386 -12.93 -22.74 -14.98
N SER A 387 -12.00 -22.25 -14.18
CA SER A 387 -10.57 -22.51 -14.37
C SER A 387 -10.25 -24.00 -14.30
N TYR A 388 -10.86 -24.72 -13.36
CA TYR A 388 -10.70 -26.16 -13.27
C TYR A 388 -11.16 -26.88 -14.54
N ARG A 389 -12.33 -26.51 -15.10
CA ARG A 389 -12.84 -27.07 -16.35
C ARG A 389 -11.97 -26.73 -17.56
N LEU A 390 -11.42 -25.51 -17.62
CA LEU A 390 -10.46 -25.11 -18.67
C LEU A 390 -9.19 -25.97 -18.64
N GLY A 391 -8.77 -26.42 -17.45
CA GLY A 391 -7.61 -27.32 -17.29
C GLY A 391 -7.90 -28.79 -17.44
N MET A 392 -9.16 -29.22 -17.67
CA MET A 392 -9.49 -30.62 -17.84
C MET A 392 -9.07 -31.14 -19.22
N GLN A 393 -8.21 -32.14 -19.24
CA GLN A 393 -7.75 -32.81 -20.44
C GLN A 393 -8.74 -33.90 -20.91
N GLU A 394 -8.59 -34.37 -22.14
CA GLU A 394 -9.45 -35.43 -22.71
C GLU A 394 -9.40 -36.76 -21.93
N ASP A 395 -8.26 -37.05 -21.28
CA ASP A 395 -8.06 -38.21 -20.42
C ASP A 395 -8.65 -38.07 -19.00
N GLY A 396 -9.24 -36.89 -18.68
CA GLY A 396 -9.83 -36.58 -17.39
C GLY A 396 -8.82 -36.07 -16.34
N ALA A 397 -7.56 -35.85 -16.70
CA ALA A 397 -6.57 -35.23 -15.80
C ALA A 397 -6.71 -33.71 -15.81
N TYR A 398 -6.41 -33.06 -14.67
CA TYR A 398 -6.32 -31.59 -14.57
C TYR A 398 -4.89 -31.13 -14.89
N SER A 399 -4.78 -30.14 -15.76
CA SER A 399 -3.53 -29.44 -16.10
C SER A 399 -3.64 -27.94 -15.72
N ASP A 400 -2.87 -27.53 -14.74
CA ASP A 400 -2.78 -26.10 -14.36
C ASP A 400 -2.19 -25.25 -15.49
N GLU A 401 -1.22 -25.79 -16.24
CA GLU A 401 -0.60 -25.14 -17.39
C GLU A 401 -1.61 -24.86 -18.51
N GLN A 402 -2.49 -25.83 -18.81
CA GLN A 402 -3.54 -25.63 -19.80
C GLN A 402 -4.54 -24.55 -19.37
N ALA A 403 -5.02 -24.62 -18.13
CA ALA A 403 -5.92 -23.61 -17.59
C ALA A 403 -5.31 -22.23 -17.59
N LEU A 404 -4.02 -22.15 -17.21
CA LEU A 404 -3.26 -20.89 -17.18
C LEU A 404 -3.13 -20.28 -18.58
N THR A 405 -2.86 -21.11 -19.60
CA THR A 405 -2.78 -20.66 -21.00
C THR A 405 -4.08 -19.97 -21.43
N TYR A 406 -5.24 -20.57 -21.19
CA TYR A 406 -6.52 -19.94 -21.50
C TYR A 406 -6.71 -18.62 -20.76
N ILE A 407 -6.44 -18.58 -19.45
CA ILE A 407 -6.57 -17.35 -18.66
C ILE A 407 -5.66 -16.24 -19.21
N GLN A 408 -4.41 -16.57 -19.58
CA GLN A 408 -3.47 -15.64 -20.19
C GLN A 408 -3.96 -15.13 -21.54
N ASP A 409 -4.46 -16.00 -22.40
CA ASP A 409 -4.89 -15.63 -23.74
C ASP A 409 -6.11 -14.70 -23.72
N TYR A 410 -7.08 -14.97 -22.82
CA TYR A 410 -8.21 -14.07 -22.63
C TYR A 410 -7.83 -12.76 -21.92
N ALA A 411 -6.83 -12.77 -21.03
CA ALA A 411 -6.28 -11.52 -20.49
C ALA A 411 -5.59 -10.67 -21.57
N LYS A 412 -4.82 -11.29 -22.49
CA LYS A 412 -4.22 -10.62 -23.65
C LYS A 412 -5.28 -10.09 -24.62
N LEU A 413 -6.39 -10.78 -24.78
CA LEU A 413 -7.52 -10.33 -25.60
C LEU A 413 -8.04 -8.96 -25.15
N PHE A 414 -7.94 -8.66 -23.86
CA PHE A 414 -8.28 -7.36 -23.26
C PHE A 414 -7.07 -6.43 -23.08
N ASP A 415 -5.96 -6.67 -23.77
CA ASP A 415 -4.71 -5.89 -23.72
C ASP A 415 -4.11 -5.75 -22.31
N LEU A 416 -4.43 -6.68 -21.39
CA LEU A 416 -3.89 -6.64 -20.01
C LEU A 416 -2.37 -6.95 -19.95
N ASP A 417 -1.76 -7.37 -21.05
CA ASP A 417 -0.31 -7.54 -21.24
C ASP A 417 0.40 -6.27 -21.73
N LYS A 418 -0.34 -5.20 -22.01
CA LYS A 418 0.20 -3.97 -22.62
C LYS A 418 -0.03 -2.76 -21.74
N LYS A 419 0.89 -1.80 -21.83
CA LYS A 419 0.68 -0.46 -21.29
C LYS A 419 -0.53 0.20 -21.92
N SER A 420 -1.22 1.06 -21.18
CA SER A 420 -2.45 1.73 -21.64
C SER A 420 -2.24 2.71 -22.79
N GLY A 421 -1.00 3.18 -22.97
CA GLY A 421 -0.63 4.18 -23.97
C GLY A 421 -0.77 5.63 -23.52
N ILE A 422 -1.14 5.86 -22.26
CA ILE A 422 -1.20 7.19 -21.65
C ILE A 422 0.16 7.90 -21.75
N GLU A 423 0.18 9.22 -21.90
CA GLU A 423 1.40 10.02 -22.10
C GLU A 423 2.24 10.23 -20.83
N LEU A 424 1.91 9.56 -19.74
CA LEU A 424 2.66 9.58 -18.48
C LEU A 424 3.56 8.34 -18.33
N PRO A 425 4.61 8.40 -17.49
CA PRO A 425 5.35 7.21 -17.09
C PRO A 425 4.41 6.14 -16.53
N GLU A 426 4.49 4.93 -17.06
CA GLU A 426 3.59 3.83 -16.73
C GLU A 426 4.39 2.55 -16.47
N SER A 427 4.09 1.83 -15.41
CA SER A 427 4.66 0.53 -15.11
C SER A 427 4.17 -0.54 -16.09
N SER A 428 5.02 -1.51 -16.40
CA SER A 428 4.62 -2.62 -17.27
C SER A 428 3.68 -3.56 -16.51
N PRO A 429 2.51 -3.92 -17.10
CA PRO A 429 1.61 -4.88 -16.48
C PRO A 429 2.21 -6.29 -16.46
N GLN A 430 1.70 -7.11 -15.55
CA GLN A 430 2.03 -8.53 -15.49
C GLN A 430 0.75 -9.35 -15.51
N ILE A 431 0.58 -10.18 -16.54
CA ILE A 431 -0.40 -11.27 -16.52
C ILE A 431 0.21 -12.43 -15.73
N THR A 432 -0.64 -13.14 -15.02
CA THR A 432 -0.23 -14.29 -14.21
C THR A 432 0.57 -15.32 -15.01
N ASP A 433 1.62 -15.86 -14.41
CA ASP A 433 2.50 -16.89 -14.96
C ASP A 433 2.46 -18.21 -14.19
N ARG A 434 1.62 -18.29 -13.14
CA ARG A 434 1.48 -19.48 -12.29
C ARG A 434 0.14 -19.50 -11.54
N TYR A 435 -0.29 -20.69 -11.11
CA TYR A 435 -1.48 -20.88 -10.27
C TYR A 435 -2.79 -20.46 -10.96
N ALA A 436 -3.23 -21.23 -11.94
CA ALA A 436 -4.41 -20.93 -12.75
C ALA A 436 -5.69 -20.69 -11.92
N ILE A 437 -5.94 -21.50 -10.89
CA ILE A 437 -7.15 -21.39 -10.06
C ILE A 437 -7.21 -20.06 -9.27
N PRO A 438 -6.18 -19.66 -8.52
CA PRO A 438 -6.15 -18.32 -7.92
C PRO A 438 -6.22 -17.18 -8.95
N SER A 439 -5.59 -17.37 -10.11
CA SER A 439 -5.58 -16.36 -11.18
C SER A 439 -6.98 -16.09 -11.76
N ALA A 440 -7.85 -17.10 -11.81
CA ALA A 440 -9.22 -16.97 -12.27
C ALA A 440 -10.08 -16.02 -11.42
N ILE A 441 -9.69 -15.79 -10.18
CA ILE A 441 -10.34 -14.81 -9.30
C ILE A 441 -9.53 -13.49 -9.17
N GLY A 442 -8.52 -13.31 -10.04
CA GLY A 442 -7.68 -12.12 -10.10
C GLY A 442 -6.58 -12.06 -9.06
N GLN A 443 -6.23 -13.19 -8.46
CA GLN A 443 -5.07 -13.39 -7.60
C GLN A 443 -3.91 -14.00 -8.42
N GLY A 444 -3.08 -14.81 -7.83
CA GLY A 444 -1.89 -15.36 -8.48
C GLY A 444 -0.83 -14.26 -8.61
N THR A 445 -0.20 -14.19 -9.78
CA THR A 445 0.84 -13.18 -10.08
C THR A 445 0.34 -12.05 -11.00
N ASN A 446 -0.99 -11.91 -11.19
CA ASN A 446 -1.57 -10.78 -11.91
C ASN A 446 -1.25 -9.47 -11.20
N ASN A 447 -0.77 -8.46 -11.96
CA ASN A 447 -0.36 -7.19 -11.39
C ASN A 447 -0.56 -6.05 -12.40
N PHE A 448 -1.51 -5.14 -12.12
CA PHE A 448 -1.93 -4.09 -13.03
C PHE A 448 -2.02 -2.74 -12.33
N SER A 449 -1.78 -1.67 -13.08
CA SER A 449 -2.03 -0.30 -12.61
C SER A 449 -3.50 0.10 -12.81
N THR A 450 -3.94 1.14 -12.09
CA THR A 450 -5.31 1.66 -12.20
C THR A 450 -5.66 2.10 -13.62
N VAL A 451 -4.70 2.70 -14.34
CA VAL A 451 -4.94 3.13 -15.73
C VAL A 451 -5.13 1.94 -16.69
N GLN A 452 -4.41 0.83 -16.46
CA GLN A 452 -4.60 -0.41 -17.25
C GLN A 452 -5.97 -1.03 -16.97
N LEU A 453 -6.39 -1.07 -15.71
CA LEU A 453 -7.73 -1.51 -15.33
C LEU A 453 -8.82 -0.58 -15.85
N ALA A 454 -8.57 0.74 -15.97
CA ALA A 454 -9.50 1.68 -16.57
C ALA A 454 -9.68 1.41 -18.08
N ARG A 455 -8.62 1.11 -18.83
CA ARG A 455 -8.72 0.68 -20.23
C ARG A 455 -9.54 -0.59 -20.37
N TYR A 456 -9.26 -1.59 -19.55
CA TYR A 456 -10.01 -2.84 -19.50
C TYR A 456 -11.50 -2.60 -19.19
N ALA A 457 -11.82 -1.78 -18.19
CA ALA A 457 -13.20 -1.42 -17.86
C ALA A 457 -13.91 -0.69 -19.01
N THR A 458 -13.18 0.21 -19.71
CA THR A 458 -13.66 0.90 -20.91
C THR A 458 -14.01 -0.09 -22.02
N THR A 459 -13.15 -1.10 -22.25
CA THR A 459 -13.36 -2.16 -23.26
C THR A 459 -14.58 -3.04 -22.93
N LEU A 460 -14.78 -3.36 -21.64
CA LEU A 460 -15.99 -4.07 -21.20
C LEU A 460 -17.26 -3.24 -21.41
N ALA A 461 -17.20 -1.94 -21.07
CA ALA A 461 -18.35 -1.05 -21.14
C ALA A 461 -18.83 -0.79 -22.58
N ASN A 462 -17.90 -0.68 -23.55
CA ASN A 462 -18.22 -0.41 -24.96
C ASN A 462 -18.34 -1.68 -25.83
N ARG A 463 -18.24 -2.88 -25.22
CA ARG A 463 -18.34 -4.18 -25.89
C ARG A 463 -17.23 -4.44 -26.92
N GLY A 464 -16.00 -4.13 -26.55
CA GLY A 464 -14.84 -4.66 -27.25
C GLY A 464 -13.88 -3.67 -27.86
N SER A 465 -14.16 -2.37 -27.92
CA SER A 465 -13.18 -1.42 -28.42
C SER A 465 -12.15 -1.09 -27.34
N SER A 466 -10.93 -1.59 -27.50
CA SER A 466 -9.81 -1.23 -26.63
C SER A 466 -9.09 -0.02 -27.20
N PHE A 467 -9.11 1.09 -26.51
CA PHE A 467 -8.48 2.33 -26.92
C PHE A 467 -7.07 2.47 -26.35
N ARG A 468 -6.20 3.12 -27.10
CA ARG A 468 -5.02 3.76 -26.56
C ARG A 468 -5.47 4.97 -25.75
N LEU A 469 -5.27 4.93 -24.43
CA LEU A 469 -5.71 6.01 -23.57
C LEU A 469 -4.90 7.28 -23.79
N SER A 470 -5.53 8.46 -23.67
CA SER A 470 -4.86 9.73 -23.90
C SER A 470 -5.39 10.83 -22.95
N LEU A 471 -4.47 11.60 -22.38
CA LEU A 471 -4.73 12.86 -21.66
C LEU A 471 -4.89 14.05 -22.59
N ILE A 472 -4.45 13.91 -23.84
CA ILE A 472 -4.43 14.98 -24.83
C ILE A 472 -5.71 14.92 -25.64
N SER A 473 -6.61 15.89 -25.47
CA SER A 473 -7.83 15.99 -26.25
C SER A 473 -7.67 16.83 -27.52
N LYS A 474 -6.75 17.82 -27.54
CA LYS A 474 -6.48 18.71 -28.67
C LYS A 474 -5.02 19.05 -28.79
N ILE A 475 -4.53 19.20 -30.05
CA ILE A 475 -3.22 19.72 -30.37
C ILE A 475 -3.43 20.93 -31.30
N ASP A 476 -2.94 22.11 -30.96
CA ASP A 476 -3.11 23.36 -31.73
C ASP A 476 -4.59 23.66 -32.10
N GLY A 477 -5.51 23.32 -31.16
CA GLY A 477 -6.95 23.51 -31.35
C GLY A 477 -7.63 22.42 -32.19
N VAL A 478 -6.91 21.50 -32.78
CA VAL A 478 -7.44 20.35 -33.53
C VAL A 478 -7.69 19.18 -32.55
N LYS A 479 -8.90 18.62 -32.59
CA LYS A 479 -9.26 17.46 -31.75
C LYS A 479 -8.42 16.25 -32.19
N LYS A 480 -7.86 15.53 -31.21
CA LYS A 480 -7.21 14.24 -31.43
C LYS A 480 -8.29 13.18 -31.70
N GLU A 481 -8.11 12.43 -32.79
CA GLU A 481 -9.01 11.30 -33.06
C GLU A 481 -8.72 10.13 -32.11
N PRO A 482 -9.75 9.37 -31.68
CA PRO A 482 -9.58 8.17 -30.90
C PRO A 482 -8.71 7.13 -31.64
N GLU A 483 -7.80 6.51 -30.93
CA GLU A 483 -6.94 5.45 -31.46
C GLU A 483 -7.37 4.11 -30.85
N ILE A 484 -7.87 3.20 -31.70
CA ILE A 484 -8.22 1.83 -31.30
C ILE A 484 -6.95 0.99 -31.32
N GLU A 485 -6.55 0.44 -30.20
CA GLU A 485 -5.42 -0.48 -30.04
C GLU A 485 -5.78 -1.88 -30.54
N SER A 486 -6.95 -2.38 -30.11
CA SER A 486 -7.46 -3.68 -30.51
C SER A 486 -8.99 -3.73 -30.44
N THR A 487 -9.58 -4.75 -31.02
CA THR A 487 -11.03 -5.01 -30.94
C THR A 487 -11.28 -6.44 -30.45
N VAL A 488 -12.07 -6.57 -29.41
CA VAL A 488 -12.51 -7.85 -28.83
C VAL A 488 -13.83 -8.22 -29.49
N GLU A 489 -13.82 -9.25 -30.31
CA GLU A 489 -15.02 -9.78 -30.96
C GLU A 489 -15.54 -10.98 -30.18
N LEU A 490 -16.73 -10.86 -29.57
CA LEU A 490 -17.41 -11.93 -28.83
C LEU A 490 -18.88 -12.02 -29.27
N PRO A 491 -19.49 -13.19 -29.18
CA PRO A 491 -20.93 -13.35 -29.40
C PRO A 491 -21.75 -12.42 -28.51
N PRO A 492 -22.84 -11.82 -28.99
CA PRO A 492 -23.67 -10.92 -28.20
C PRO A 492 -24.11 -11.49 -26.85
N GLY A 493 -24.41 -12.78 -26.77
CA GLY A 493 -24.82 -13.44 -25.53
C GLY A 493 -23.73 -13.50 -24.46
N VAL A 494 -22.46 -13.47 -24.83
CA VAL A 494 -21.32 -13.40 -23.89
C VAL A 494 -21.27 -11.98 -23.28
N TRP A 495 -21.32 -10.95 -24.12
CA TRP A 495 -21.38 -9.56 -23.65
C TRP A 495 -22.60 -9.31 -22.75
N ASP A 496 -23.78 -9.78 -23.15
CA ASP A 496 -25.00 -9.61 -22.37
C ASP A 496 -24.89 -10.29 -20.99
N THR A 497 -24.30 -11.49 -20.92
CA THR A 497 -24.08 -12.20 -19.66
C THR A 497 -23.16 -11.42 -18.72
N VAL A 498 -22.03 -10.90 -19.22
CA VAL A 498 -21.07 -10.15 -18.42
C VAL A 498 -21.67 -8.83 -17.94
N GLN A 499 -22.28 -8.04 -18.85
CA GLN A 499 -22.86 -6.75 -18.48
C GLN A 499 -24.03 -6.92 -17.50
N THR A 500 -24.91 -7.89 -17.72
CA THR A 500 -26.00 -8.21 -16.79
C THR A 500 -25.45 -8.58 -15.41
N GLY A 501 -24.39 -9.39 -15.36
CA GLY A 501 -23.76 -9.76 -14.09
C GLY A 501 -23.18 -8.55 -13.34
N MET A 502 -22.56 -7.61 -14.06
CA MET A 502 -22.01 -6.37 -13.49
C MET A 502 -23.12 -5.38 -13.06
N GLU A 503 -24.22 -5.29 -13.80
CA GLU A 503 -25.41 -4.50 -13.40
C GLU A 503 -26.04 -5.08 -12.13
N TRP A 504 -26.25 -6.39 -12.08
CA TRP A 504 -26.79 -7.06 -10.90
C TRP A 504 -25.86 -6.95 -9.69
N TYR A 505 -24.55 -6.91 -9.90
CA TYR A 505 -23.59 -6.67 -8.83
C TYR A 505 -23.84 -5.32 -8.15
N ILE A 506 -23.94 -4.24 -8.94
CA ILE A 506 -24.20 -2.89 -8.42
C ILE A 506 -25.57 -2.81 -7.73
N GLN A 507 -26.61 -3.40 -8.32
CA GLN A 507 -27.93 -3.47 -7.69
C GLN A 507 -27.90 -4.22 -6.35
N ASN A 508 -27.10 -5.28 -6.25
CA ASN A 508 -27.00 -6.09 -5.04
C ASN A 508 -26.23 -5.37 -3.90
N THR A 509 -25.31 -4.47 -4.23
CA THR A 509 -24.55 -3.70 -3.21
C THR A 509 -25.35 -2.55 -2.62
N GLY A 510 -26.37 -2.04 -3.31
CA GLY A 510 -27.12 -0.87 -2.90
C GLY A 510 -26.38 0.46 -2.97
N ILE A 511 -25.10 0.48 -3.36
CA ILE A 511 -24.24 1.68 -3.37
C ILE A 511 -24.82 2.80 -4.25
N PHE A 512 -25.50 2.43 -5.36
CA PHE A 512 -26.12 3.37 -6.30
C PHE A 512 -27.63 3.44 -6.14
N GLU A 513 -28.21 3.10 -4.99
CA GLU A 513 -29.64 3.24 -4.75
C GLU A 513 -30.05 4.70 -4.85
N GLY A 514 -31.05 4.99 -5.71
CA GLY A 514 -31.49 6.36 -6.01
C GLY A 514 -30.62 7.12 -7.03
N PHE A 515 -29.54 6.52 -7.55
CA PHE A 515 -28.77 7.14 -8.63
C PHE A 515 -29.57 7.15 -9.94
N PRO A 516 -29.66 8.30 -10.65
CA PRO A 516 -30.61 8.46 -11.75
C PRO A 516 -30.18 7.78 -13.06
N LEU A 517 -28.95 7.27 -13.13
CA LEU A 517 -28.39 6.63 -14.33
C LEU A 517 -28.16 5.14 -14.07
N PRO A 518 -28.28 4.29 -15.11
CA PRO A 518 -27.88 2.88 -14.98
C PRO A 518 -26.38 2.78 -14.71
N ALA A 519 -26.02 1.88 -13.80
CA ALA A 519 -24.64 1.63 -13.44
C ALA A 519 -24.35 0.12 -13.49
N ALA A 520 -23.16 -0.22 -13.96
CA ALA A 520 -22.60 -1.56 -13.91
C ALA A 520 -21.20 -1.49 -13.31
N GLY A 521 -20.77 -2.52 -12.58
CA GLY A 521 -19.46 -2.49 -11.94
C GLY A 521 -19.05 -3.80 -11.32
N LYS A 522 -17.81 -3.83 -10.86
CA LYS A 522 -17.24 -4.94 -10.11
C LYS A 522 -16.22 -4.44 -9.10
N SER A 523 -16.37 -4.82 -7.83
CA SER A 523 -15.33 -4.58 -6.83
C SER A 523 -14.20 -5.61 -6.95
N GLY A 524 -13.02 -5.24 -6.50
CA GLY A 524 -11.87 -6.12 -6.30
C GLY A 524 -11.36 -6.03 -4.87
N THR A 525 -10.83 -7.15 -4.39
CA THR A 525 -10.04 -7.21 -3.15
C THR A 525 -8.81 -8.05 -3.48
N ALA A 526 -7.64 -7.48 -3.27
CA ALA A 526 -6.36 -8.20 -3.34
C ALA A 526 -5.99 -8.72 -1.94
N GLN A 527 -5.48 -9.93 -1.86
CA GLN A 527 -4.99 -10.55 -0.62
C GLN A 527 -3.53 -10.92 -0.78
#